data_800bdacc5773fef70fa6d1c83b6202e8
#
_entry.id   800bdacc5773fef70fa6d1c83b6202e8
#
_cell.length_a   1.000
_cell.length_b   1.000
_cell.length_c   1.000
_cell.angle_alpha   90.00
_cell.angle_beta   90.00
_cell.angle_gamma   90.00
#
_symmetry.space_group_name_H-M   'P 1'
#
loop_
_entity.id
_entity.type
_entity.pdbx_description
1 polymer ?
#
loop_
_entity_poly.entity_id
_entity_poly.type
_entity_poly.pdbx_seq_one_letter_code
_entity_poly.pdbx_strand_id
1 'polypeptide(L)'
;MDPTGSAAEISFISGVSISGVIGSGQVAATSYATWNGDDPATYNGTYSYVAKWGSTTIGTAGQNVTYWFDPSSNWTATEQSALISGLGLWSAEANISFSLAANASSANFTFTRGNDQFAFFSPVKTYTTVGSDSTAANLGGGYISIDTSVAAFGPIGGSFSTYGGFPYTTLVHEEGHLLGLGHDGPYNGDENFNPQIQQFSAYDTRLWSLMSYINPWDTTAQYYSSYPVTGTNWGTSPDNYAYEPTTPMILDILAAQQLYGAATSGPLADGGQIFGFNSNITGSIASYFNFNVNTHPVITIWDGGEDNTLDLSGWSTASSINLNPGTFSSANGEVNNIGIAEGTVIETAIGGSGNDIFEANGSGDTLEGGGGIDTYGFGISGWGVANVVDVDLSGRVIFTGVSSLSSLTGLFAGAVSGSNLCSRISRPGRR
;
A
#
# COMPACT_ATOMS: atom_id res chain seq x y z
N MET A 1 -4.90 -7.78 -11.93
CA MET A 1 -3.70 -8.41 -11.30
C MET A 1 -3.59 -9.85 -11.79
N ASP A 2 -2.38 -10.34 -12.05
CA ASP A 2 -2.20 -11.77 -12.32
C ASP A 2 -2.47 -12.57 -11.03
N PRO A 3 -3.53 -13.37 -10.96
CA PRO A 3 -3.91 -14.03 -9.72
C PRO A 3 -2.93 -15.13 -9.28
N THR A 4 -2.00 -15.53 -10.16
CA THR A 4 -1.00 -16.54 -9.80
C THR A 4 0.26 -15.90 -9.21
N GLY A 5 0.74 -14.80 -9.79
CA GLY A 5 1.95 -14.11 -9.33
C GLY A 5 1.74 -13.36 -8.02
N SER A 6 0.73 -12.49 -7.97
CA SER A 6 0.42 -11.70 -6.77
C SER A 6 -0.02 -12.56 -5.57
N ALA A 7 -0.81 -13.60 -5.81
CA ALA A 7 -1.23 -14.51 -4.75
C ALA A 7 -0.03 -15.28 -4.14
N ALA A 8 0.94 -15.65 -4.96
CA ALA A 8 2.17 -16.27 -4.47
C ALA A 8 2.98 -15.29 -3.61
N GLU A 9 3.07 -14.03 -4.03
CA GLU A 9 3.76 -12.98 -3.28
C GLU A 9 3.09 -12.69 -1.93
N ILE A 10 1.77 -12.52 -1.91
CA ILE A 10 1.00 -12.34 -0.67
C ILE A 10 1.25 -13.50 0.30
N SER A 11 1.26 -14.72 -0.23
CA SER A 11 1.56 -15.91 0.57
C SER A 11 2.99 -15.92 1.10
N PHE A 12 3.92 -15.42 0.32
CA PHE A 12 5.32 -15.31 0.73
C PHE A 12 5.49 -14.31 1.88
N ILE A 13 4.90 -13.12 1.76
CA ILE A 13 4.97 -12.05 2.76
C ILE A 13 4.25 -12.45 4.06
N SER A 14 3.05 -12.98 3.97
CA SER A 14 2.22 -13.35 5.12
C SER A 14 2.61 -14.69 5.77
N GLY A 15 3.28 -15.55 5.02
CA GLY A 15 3.54 -16.93 5.35
C GLY A 15 2.33 -17.86 5.29
N VAL A 16 1.19 -17.35 4.87
CA VAL A 16 -0.03 -18.15 4.74
C VAL A 16 -0.06 -18.79 3.36
N SER A 17 -0.01 -20.12 3.32
CA SER A 17 -0.12 -20.87 2.07
C SER A 17 -1.50 -20.69 1.43
N ILE A 18 -1.52 -20.31 0.16
CA ILE A 18 -2.76 -20.31 -0.61
C ILE A 18 -2.88 -21.67 -1.30
N SER A 19 -3.85 -22.44 -0.87
CA SER A 19 -4.12 -23.78 -1.40
C SER A 19 -4.27 -23.75 -2.93
N GLY A 20 -3.39 -24.47 -3.62
CA GLY A 20 -3.40 -24.61 -5.08
C GLY A 20 -2.51 -23.65 -5.87
N VAL A 21 -1.95 -22.63 -5.25
CA VAL A 21 -1.06 -21.66 -5.92
C VAL A 21 0.39 -22.06 -5.76
N ILE A 22 0.75 -22.71 -4.67
CA ILE A 22 2.10 -23.07 -4.37
C ILE A 22 2.19 -24.56 -4.13
N GLY A 23 3.03 -25.22 -4.92
CA GLY A 23 3.27 -26.66 -4.78
C GLY A 23 3.81 -27.00 -3.41
N SER A 24 3.43 -28.17 -2.90
CA SER A 24 3.94 -28.67 -1.62
C SER A 24 5.47 -28.58 -1.57
N GLY A 25 5.99 -27.79 -0.69
CA GLY A 25 7.42 -27.64 -0.42
C GLY A 25 8.06 -26.34 -0.87
N GLN A 26 7.29 -25.38 -1.44
CA GLN A 26 7.93 -24.15 -1.94
C GLN A 26 7.83 -22.96 -1.02
N VAL A 27 7.04 -22.98 -0.02
CA VAL A 27 6.68 -21.72 0.32
C VAL A 27 6.74 -21.14 1.57
N ALA A 28 6.18 -21.78 2.29
CA ALA A 28 6.03 -21.32 3.62
C ALA A 28 7.35 -21.03 4.22
N ALA A 29 8.18 -21.66 3.63
CA ALA A 29 9.51 -21.61 3.94
C ALA A 29 10.08 -20.26 4.04
N THR A 30 9.94 -19.65 3.02
CA THR A 30 10.84 -18.58 2.72
C THR A 30 10.51 -17.30 3.46
N SER A 31 9.26 -16.99 3.66
CA SER A 31 8.89 -15.80 4.40
C SER A 31 9.41 -15.78 5.84
N TYR A 32 9.68 -16.94 6.39
CA TYR A 32 10.16 -17.04 7.77
C TYR A 32 11.64 -17.10 7.94
N ALA A 33 12.31 -17.52 6.92
CA ALA A 33 13.73 -17.36 6.85
C ALA A 33 14.12 -15.90 7.09
N THR A 34 13.38 -14.96 6.53
CA THR A 34 13.63 -13.54 6.69
C THR A 34 13.54 -13.06 8.14
N TRP A 35 12.67 -13.63 8.95
CA TRP A 35 12.54 -13.28 10.35
C TRP A 35 13.68 -13.76 11.22
N ASN A 36 14.29 -14.88 10.85
CA ASN A 36 15.34 -15.51 11.61
C ASN A 36 16.74 -15.23 11.05
N GLY A 37 16.85 -14.44 9.99
CA GLY A 37 18.11 -14.24 9.30
C GLY A 37 18.60 -15.45 8.50
N ASP A 38 17.73 -16.44 8.28
CA ASP A 38 18.08 -17.63 7.54
C ASP A 38 17.92 -17.39 6.04
N ASP A 39 18.94 -17.66 5.27
CA ASP A 39 18.89 -17.64 3.82
C ASP A 39 17.96 -18.77 3.32
N PRO A 40 16.91 -18.45 2.54
CA PRO A 40 16.03 -19.46 1.95
C PRO A 40 16.73 -20.46 1.06
N ALA A 41 17.87 -20.13 0.48
CA ALA A 41 18.68 -21.08 -0.28
C ALA A 41 19.19 -22.22 0.60
N THR A 42 19.32 -21.99 1.90
CA THR A 42 19.70 -23.02 2.90
C THR A 42 18.50 -23.66 3.58
N TYR A 43 17.29 -23.16 3.31
CA TYR A 43 16.08 -23.64 3.93
C TYR A 43 15.67 -25.00 3.36
N ASN A 44 15.49 -25.96 4.21
CA ASN A 44 15.21 -27.35 3.81
C ASN A 44 13.72 -27.76 3.92
N GLY A 45 12.82 -26.79 4.02
CA GLY A 45 11.38 -27.04 4.05
C GLY A 45 10.81 -27.54 5.38
N THR A 46 11.61 -27.54 6.44
CA THR A 46 11.20 -28.15 7.71
C THR A 46 10.45 -27.21 8.65
N TYR A 47 10.53 -25.91 8.42
CA TYR A 47 9.94 -24.91 9.31
C TYR A 47 9.18 -23.84 8.52
N SER A 48 7.87 -23.94 8.52
CA SER A 48 7.00 -22.87 8.11
C SER A 48 6.15 -22.43 9.29
N TYR A 49 6.23 -21.18 9.67
CA TYR A 49 5.31 -20.62 10.65
C TYR A 49 4.71 -19.35 10.10
N VAL A 50 3.46 -19.20 10.41
CA VAL A 50 2.74 -17.95 10.33
C VAL A 50 2.76 -17.36 11.72
N ALA A 51 3.05 -16.07 11.84
CA ALA A 51 3.07 -15.42 13.15
C ALA A 51 2.11 -14.24 13.15
N LYS A 52 1.36 -14.09 14.23
CA LYS A 52 0.43 -12.97 14.41
C LYS A 52 0.15 -12.70 15.87
N TRP A 53 -0.40 -11.54 16.17
CA TRP A 53 -0.87 -11.17 17.49
C TRP A 53 -2.29 -11.68 17.75
N GLY A 54 -2.56 -12.08 18.98
CA GLY A 54 -3.89 -12.49 19.44
C GLY A 54 -4.24 -13.92 19.05
N SER A 55 -5.45 -14.14 18.52
CA SER A 55 -5.88 -15.47 18.09
C SER A 55 -4.96 -16.03 17.02
N THR A 56 -4.63 -17.32 17.13
CA THR A 56 -3.80 -18.03 16.15
C THR A 56 -4.57 -18.46 14.90
N THR A 57 -5.86 -18.15 14.80
CA THR A 57 -6.66 -18.40 13.62
C THR A 57 -6.42 -17.31 12.57
N ILE A 58 -6.04 -17.71 11.37
CA ILE A 58 -5.80 -16.82 10.24
C ILE A 58 -7.08 -16.08 9.83
N GLY A 59 -6.97 -14.84 9.40
CA GLY A 59 -8.09 -14.00 8.99
C GLY A 59 -8.99 -13.51 10.14
N THR A 60 -8.54 -13.70 11.38
CA THR A 60 -9.28 -13.21 12.55
C THR A 60 -8.57 -12.03 13.21
N ALA A 61 -9.35 -11.17 13.86
CA ALA A 61 -8.85 -10.00 14.55
C ALA A 61 -7.63 -10.29 15.43
N GLY A 62 -6.68 -9.40 15.40
CA GLY A 62 -5.57 -9.34 16.33
C GLY A 62 -6.04 -8.89 17.72
N GLN A 63 -5.12 -8.91 18.67
CA GLN A 63 -5.35 -8.26 19.96
C GLN A 63 -5.02 -6.77 19.87
N ASN A 64 -5.37 -6.00 20.90
CA ASN A 64 -4.76 -4.71 21.12
C ASN A 64 -3.31 -4.92 21.58
N VAL A 65 -2.35 -4.50 20.76
CA VAL A 65 -0.91 -4.64 21.02
C VAL A 65 -0.41 -3.37 21.71
N THR A 66 0.15 -3.53 22.90
CA THR A 66 0.62 -2.40 23.69
C THR A 66 2.10 -2.13 23.43
N TYR A 67 2.45 -0.86 23.20
CA TYR A 67 3.82 -0.43 22.95
C TYR A 67 4.35 0.49 24.05
N TRP A 68 5.67 0.58 24.16
CA TRP A 68 6.38 1.47 25.06
C TRP A 68 7.58 2.10 24.35
N PHE A 69 7.86 3.34 24.66
CA PHE A 69 9.10 3.99 24.21
C PHE A 69 10.16 3.83 25.30
N ASP A 70 11.30 3.22 24.95
CA ASP A 70 12.41 3.10 25.87
C ASP A 70 12.91 4.51 26.26
N PRO A 71 12.87 4.90 27.54
CA PRO A 71 13.32 6.23 27.97
C PRO A 71 14.79 6.48 27.69
N SER A 72 15.64 5.46 27.65
CA SER A 72 17.06 5.61 27.35
C SER A 72 17.33 5.98 25.89
N SER A 73 16.37 5.71 25.02
CA SER A 73 16.42 6.05 23.57
C SER A 73 16.23 7.53 23.28
N ASN A 74 15.69 8.30 24.23
CA ASN A 74 15.48 9.74 24.11
C ASN A 74 14.74 10.12 22.81
N TRP A 75 13.69 9.37 22.46
CA TRP A 75 12.84 9.67 21.32
C TRP A 75 12.23 11.05 21.42
N THR A 76 12.40 11.89 20.42
CA THR A 76 11.72 13.18 20.34
C THR A 76 10.22 13.01 20.13
N ALA A 77 9.44 14.04 20.43
CA ALA A 77 7.99 14.00 20.19
C ALA A 77 7.65 13.80 18.70
N THR A 78 8.44 14.34 17.79
CA THR A 78 8.27 14.15 16.35
C THR A 78 8.50 12.69 15.94
N GLU A 79 9.57 12.08 16.43
CA GLU A 79 9.87 10.67 16.16
C GLU A 79 8.78 9.75 16.75
N GLN A 80 8.35 10.00 17.99
CA GLN A 80 7.26 9.24 18.59
C GLN A 80 5.97 9.38 17.78
N SER A 81 5.64 10.59 17.30
CA SER A 81 4.48 10.80 16.46
C SER A 81 4.57 10.04 15.14
N ALA A 82 5.76 9.99 14.53
CA ALA A 82 5.98 9.23 13.30
C ALA A 82 5.77 7.72 13.52
N LEU A 83 6.39 7.16 14.57
CA LEU A 83 6.23 5.75 14.95
C LEU A 83 4.76 5.39 15.28
N ILE A 84 4.04 6.27 15.99
CA ILE A 84 2.61 6.07 16.26
C ILE A 84 1.78 6.14 14.99
N SER A 85 2.13 7.00 14.04
CA SER A 85 1.38 7.13 12.80
C SER A 85 1.58 5.94 11.86
N GLY A 86 2.76 5.33 11.83
CA GLY A 86 2.98 4.07 11.10
C GLY A 86 2.13 2.92 11.67
N LEU A 87 2.12 2.74 12.99
CA LEU A 87 1.18 1.80 13.64
C LEU A 87 -0.29 2.12 13.29
N GLY A 88 -0.59 3.42 13.17
CA GLY A 88 -1.92 3.90 12.77
C GLY A 88 -2.32 3.49 11.36
N LEU A 89 -1.38 3.48 10.40
CA LEU A 89 -1.61 2.99 9.04
C LEU A 89 -2.00 1.51 9.07
N TRP A 90 -1.19 0.67 9.69
CA TRP A 90 -1.46 -0.75 9.78
C TRP A 90 -2.80 -1.07 10.45
N SER A 91 -3.17 -0.33 11.51
CA SER A 91 -4.45 -0.52 12.19
C SER A 91 -5.65 0.05 11.43
N ALA A 92 -5.42 0.98 10.50
CA ALA A 92 -6.48 1.49 9.63
C ALA A 92 -6.83 0.50 8.49
N GLU A 93 -5.92 -0.41 8.14
CA GLU A 93 -6.03 -1.31 7.01
C GLU A 93 -6.33 -2.77 7.43
N ALA A 94 -5.82 -3.19 8.58
CA ALA A 94 -5.98 -4.55 9.10
C ALA A 94 -6.62 -4.54 10.50
N ASN A 95 -7.33 -5.62 10.84
CA ASN A 95 -8.08 -5.72 12.09
C ASN A 95 -7.18 -6.02 13.30
N ILE A 96 -6.29 -5.10 13.60
CA ILE A 96 -5.38 -5.08 14.74
C ILE A 96 -5.33 -3.67 15.30
N SER A 97 -5.06 -3.49 16.58
CA SER A 97 -4.99 -2.17 17.21
C SER A 97 -3.76 -2.03 18.10
N PHE A 98 -3.33 -0.78 18.30
CA PHE A 98 -2.16 -0.45 19.09
C PHE A 98 -2.49 0.61 20.13
N SER A 99 -1.88 0.52 21.31
CA SER A 99 -2.02 1.55 22.33
C SER A 99 -0.76 1.67 23.19
N LEU A 100 -0.52 2.88 23.72
CA LEU A 100 0.59 3.10 24.65
C LEU A 100 0.35 2.34 25.95
N ALA A 101 1.35 1.57 26.36
CA ALA A 101 1.34 0.86 27.63
C ALA A 101 1.44 1.83 28.82
N ALA A 102 0.92 1.42 29.98
CA ALA A 102 1.06 2.20 31.21
C ALA A 102 2.52 2.28 31.70
N ASN A 103 3.31 1.27 31.41
CA ASN A 103 4.74 1.16 31.72
C ASN A 103 5.40 0.07 30.88
N ALA A 104 6.73 0.00 30.92
CA ALA A 104 7.50 -0.98 30.13
C ALA A 104 7.12 -2.44 30.41
N SER A 105 6.80 -2.79 31.66
CA SER A 105 6.47 -4.19 32.02
C SER A 105 5.08 -4.63 31.56
N SER A 106 4.22 -3.70 31.14
CA SER A 106 2.89 -3.98 30.57
C SER A 106 2.86 -3.85 29.05
N ALA A 107 3.97 -3.51 28.43
CA ALA A 107 4.07 -3.43 26.97
C ALA A 107 4.28 -4.79 26.32
N ASN A 108 3.65 -4.99 25.19
CA ASN A 108 3.91 -6.15 24.33
C ASN A 108 5.23 -5.96 23.56
N PHE A 109 5.54 -4.74 23.16
CA PHE A 109 6.83 -4.45 22.52
C PHE A 109 7.33 -3.04 22.87
N THR A 110 8.58 -2.80 22.58
CA THR A 110 9.26 -1.53 22.90
C THR A 110 9.92 -0.96 21.66
N PHE A 111 9.79 0.34 21.48
CA PHE A 111 10.62 1.09 20.53
C PHE A 111 11.95 1.46 21.18
N THR A 112 13.05 1.02 20.58
CA THR A 112 14.41 1.28 21.06
C THR A 112 15.24 1.95 19.97
N ARG A 113 16.15 2.83 20.37
CA ARG A 113 17.15 3.40 19.46
C ARG A 113 18.37 2.50 19.43
N GLY A 114 18.64 1.92 18.25
CA GLY A 114 19.83 1.09 18.03
C GLY A 114 21.14 1.88 18.00
N ASN A 115 22.24 1.14 17.98
CA ASN A 115 23.61 1.65 17.79
C ASN A 115 24.47 0.65 17.00
N ASP A 116 23.84 -0.17 16.22
CA ASP A 116 24.41 -1.31 15.49
C ASP A 116 24.36 -1.16 13.96
N GLN A 117 23.92 0.00 13.49
CA GLN A 117 23.75 0.38 12.09
C GLN A 117 22.57 -0.31 11.37
N PHE A 118 21.66 -0.94 12.14
CA PHE A 118 20.50 -1.64 11.59
C PHE A 118 19.17 -1.01 12.04
N ALA A 119 18.13 -1.33 11.31
CA ALA A 119 16.75 -1.24 11.74
C ALA A 119 16.16 -2.65 11.66
N PHE A 120 15.41 -3.08 12.69
CA PHE A 120 14.81 -4.40 12.72
C PHE A 120 13.74 -4.53 13.80
N PHE A 121 12.80 -5.45 13.57
CA PHE A 121 11.95 -5.99 14.62
C PHE A 121 12.54 -7.30 15.15
N SER A 122 12.67 -7.42 16.45
CA SER A 122 13.09 -8.66 17.12
C SER A 122 11.96 -9.21 17.99
N PRO A 123 11.30 -10.30 17.58
CA PRO A 123 10.26 -10.93 18.39
C PRO A 123 10.85 -11.65 19.59
N VAL A 124 10.16 -11.58 20.73
CA VAL A 124 10.43 -12.49 21.85
C VAL A 124 9.70 -13.79 21.58
N LYS A 125 10.45 -14.80 21.19
CA LYS A 125 9.91 -16.04 20.62
C LYS A 125 9.21 -16.93 21.62
N THR A 126 8.01 -17.37 21.28
CA THR A 126 7.50 -18.70 21.65
C THR A 126 6.81 -19.28 20.41
N TYR A 127 7.59 -19.84 19.51
CA TYR A 127 7.00 -20.53 18.37
C TYR A 127 6.59 -21.93 18.75
N THR A 128 5.31 -22.21 18.63
CA THR A 128 4.83 -23.57 18.44
C THR A 128 4.69 -23.79 16.94
N THR A 129 5.14 -24.94 16.47
CA THR A 129 5.06 -25.37 15.09
C THR A 129 3.69 -25.13 14.51
N VAL A 130 3.62 -24.46 13.37
CA VAL A 130 2.38 -24.21 12.66
C VAL A 130 2.25 -25.21 11.55
N GLY A 131 1.20 -25.99 11.58
CA GLY A 131 1.00 -27.08 10.63
C GLY A 131 -0.08 -26.85 9.59
N SER A 132 -0.81 -25.74 9.62
CA SER A 132 -1.96 -25.54 8.73
C SER A 132 -2.18 -24.06 8.40
N ASP A 133 -2.83 -23.79 7.27
CA ASP A 133 -3.21 -22.47 6.80
C ASP A 133 -4.20 -21.73 7.72
N SER A 134 -4.73 -22.40 8.72
CA SER A 134 -5.72 -21.86 9.65
C SER A 134 -5.15 -21.44 11.00
N THR A 135 -3.91 -21.78 11.30
CA THR A 135 -3.30 -21.51 12.61
C THR A 135 -1.95 -20.81 12.47
N ALA A 136 -1.69 -19.89 13.36
CA ALA A 136 -0.45 -19.13 13.44
C ALA A 136 0.22 -19.28 14.81
N ALA A 137 1.50 -18.98 14.92
CA ALA A 137 2.17 -18.79 16.18
C ALA A 137 1.80 -17.42 16.77
N ASN A 138 1.75 -17.32 18.10
CA ASN A 138 1.60 -16.03 18.77
C ASN A 138 2.97 -15.34 18.85
N LEU A 139 3.03 -14.06 18.49
CA LEU A 139 4.26 -13.26 18.53
C LEU A 139 4.81 -13.02 19.93
N GLY A 140 3.96 -13.00 20.95
CA GLY A 140 4.34 -13.04 22.36
C GLY A 140 5.04 -11.80 22.91
N GLY A 141 5.67 -10.98 22.09
CA GLY A 141 6.41 -9.78 22.51
C GLY A 141 7.55 -9.44 21.53
N GLY A 142 8.28 -8.35 21.80
CA GLY A 142 9.43 -7.96 20.99
C GLY A 142 9.90 -6.54 21.21
N TYR A 143 10.80 -6.10 20.34
CA TYR A 143 11.20 -4.69 20.23
C TYR A 143 11.52 -4.33 18.79
N ILE A 144 11.22 -3.08 18.43
CA ILE A 144 11.71 -2.47 17.20
C ILE A 144 12.95 -1.65 17.57
N SER A 145 14.06 -1.91 16.91
CA SER A 145 15.31 -1.16 17.02
C SER A 145 15.55 -0.37 15.75
N ILE A 146 15.82 0.93 15.88
CA ILE A 146 16.20 1.78 14.74
C ILE A 146 17.41 2.58 15.13
N ASP A 147 18.53 2.40 14.40
CA ASP A 147 19.72 3.20 14.57
C ASP A 147 19.62 4.50 13.75
N THR A 148 19.00 5.52 14.34
CA THR A 148 18.81 6.81 13.67
C THR A 148 20.11 7.63 13.50
N SER A 149 21.27 7.10 13.91
CA SER A 149 22.58 7.70 13.58
C SER A 149 23.02 7.39 12.15
N VAL A 150 22.42 6.36 11.53
CA VAL A 150 22.60 6.02 10.13
C VAL A 150 21.73 6.94 9.28
N ALA A 151 22.34 7.63 8.32
CA ALA A 151 21.62 8.61 7.49
C ALA A 151 20.41 8.03 6.75
N ALA A 152 20.46 6.73 6.38
CA ALA A 152 19.35 6.05 5.75
C ALA A 152 18.14 5.84 6.69
N PHE A 153 18.37 5.74 8.01
CA PHE A 153 17.31 5.44 8.97
C PHE A 153 16.90 6.64 9.84
N GLY A 154 17.56 7.78 9.72
CA GLY A 154 17.26 8.91 10.58
C GLY A 154 17.95 10.22 10.22
N PRO A 155 17.61 11.29 10.95
CA PRO A 155 16.59 11.35 11.99
C PRO A 155 15.17 11.24 11.42
N ILE A 156 14.32 10.44 12.02
CA ILE A 156 12.91 10.34 11.64
C ILE A 156 12.22 11.69 11.90
N GLY A 157 11.48 12.19 10.91
CA GLY A 157 10.85 13.51 10.98
C GLY A 157 11.76 14.66 10.54
N GLY A 158 12.94 14.38 9.99
CA GLY A 158 13.76 15.35 9.26
C GLY A 158 13.24 15.57 7.83
N SER A 159 13.88 16.49 7.07
CA SER A 159 13.43 16.85 5.71
C SER A 159 13.38 15.68 4.75
N PHE A 160 14.34 14.77 4.84
CA PHE A 160 14.38 13.55 4.03
C PHE A 160 13.39 12.46 4.50
N SER A 161 13.03 12.45 5.77
CA SER A 161 12.22 11.40 6.37
C SER A 161 10.74 11.76 6.52
N THR A 162 10.34 12.95 6.07
CA THR A 162 8.94 13.36 6.11
C THR A 162 8.30 12.96 4.79
N TYR A 163 7.36 12.03 4.80
CA TYR A 163 6.60 11.57 3.65
C TYR A 163 7.44 11.37 2.36
N GLY A 164 7.82 10.13 2.10
CA GLY A 164 8.61 9.74 0.93
C GLY A 164 10.11 9.61 1.17
N GLY A 165 10.59 9.80 2.39
CA GLY A 165 11.98 9.53 2.74
C GLY A 165 12.20 8.11 3.24
N PHE A 166 13.38 7.56 2.97
CA PHE A 166 13.74 6.19 3.36
C PHE A 166 13.61 5.92 4.88
N PRO A 167 13.95 6.87 5.80
CA PRO A 167 13.72 6.66 7.22
C PRO A 167 12.25 6.41 7.59
N TYR A 168 11.33 7.00 6.84
CA TYR A 168 9.90 6.81 7.05
C TYR A 168 9.44 5.45 6.55
N THR A 169 9.86 5.07 5.35
CA THR A 169 9.65 3.73 4.79
C THR A 169 10.18 2.66 5.73
N THR A 170 11.37 2.85 6.29
CA THR A 170 11.98 1.90 7.23
C THR A 170 11.11 1.69 8.46
N LEU A 171 10.58 2.76 9.09
CA LEU A 171 9.77 2.56 10.29
C LEU A 171 8.49 1.78 9.99
N VAL A 172 7.80 2.05 8.87
CA VAL A 172 6.58 1.33 8.49
C VAL A 172 6.90 -0.13 8.11
N HIS A 173 8.07 -0.36 7.50
CA HIS A 173 8.60 -1.69 7.19
C HIS A 173 8.83 -2.52 8.47
N GLU A 174 9.52 -1.97 9.48
CA GLU A 174 9.75 -2.68 10.74
C GLU A 174 8.46 -2.96 11.50
N GLU A 175 7.49 -2.07 11.38
CA GLU A 175 6.15 -2.29 11.90
C GLU A 175 5.38 -3.37 11.12
N GLY A 176 5.66 -3.56 9.82
CA GLY A 176 5.20 -4.70 9.04
C GLY A 176 5.72 -6.03 9.62
N HIS A 177 6.99 -6.09 9.97
CA HIS A 177 7.56 -7.23 10.68
C HIS A 177 6.92 -7.44 12.06
N LEU A 178 6.60 -6.36 12.76
CA LEU A 178 5.86 -6.45 14.01
C LEU A 178 4.50 -7.14 13.83
N LEU A 179 3.84 -6.95 12.69
CA LEU A 179 2.57 -7.62 12.38
C LEU A 179 2.73 -9.09 12.02
N GLY A 180 3.91 -9.54 11.71
CA GLY A 180 4.16 -10.90 11.26
C GLY A 180 4.46 -11.04 9.79
N LEU A 181 4.69 -9.94 9.08
CA LEU A 181 5.05 -9.97 7.67
C LEU A 181 6.54 -10.26 7.49
N GLY A 182 6.88 -11.07 6.52
CA GLY A 182 8.25 -11.27 6.04
C GLY A 182 8.63 -10.24 4.97
N HIS A 183 9.82 -10.38 4.40
CA HIS A 183 10.17 -9.66 3.17
C HIS A 183 9.48 -10.27 1.95
N ASP A 184 9.48 -9.57 0.83
CA ASP A 184 8.94 -10.07 -0.43
C ASP A 184 9.80 -11.14 -1.09
N GLY A 185 11.07 -11.21 -0.73
CA GLY A 185 12.01 -12.14 -1.31
C GLY A 185 12.94 -12.79 -0.27
N PRO A 186 13.73 -13.76 -0.72
CA PRO A 186 14.66 -14.51 0.11
C PRO A 186 15.92 -13.70 0.49
N TYR A 187 15.74 -12.61 1.19
CA TYR A 187 16.79 -11.71 1.65
C TYR A 187 16.44 -11.16 3.04
N ASN A 188 17.43 -10.83 3.86
CA ASN A 188 17.25 -10.26 5.18
C ASN A 188 18.52 -9.55 5.68
N GLY A 189 18.62 -8.24 5.48
CA GLY A 189 19.75 -7.43 5.96
C GLY A 189 21.12 -7.85 5.42
N ASP A 190 21.14 -8.65 4.35
CA ASP A 190 22.35 -9.24 3.80
C ASP A 190 23.17 -8.18 3.05
N GLU A 191 24.43 -8.00 3.45
CA GLU A 191 25.37 -7.16 2.71
C GLU A 191 25.64 -7.67 1.27
N ASN A 192 25.26 -8.90 0.98
CA ASN A 192 25.41 -9.55 -0.33
C ASN A 192 24.07 -9.67 -1.08
N PHE A 193 23.07 -8.88 -0.73
CA PHE A 193 21.80 -8.88 -1.45
C PHE A 193 22.02 -8.75 -2.97
N ASN A 194 21.46 -9.69 -3.72
CA ASN A 194 21.57 -9.74 -5.17
C ASN A 194 20.18 -9.89 -5.81
N PRO A 195 19.60 -8.82 -6.36
CA PRO A 195 18.27 -8.87 -6.97
C PRO A 195 18.17 -9.77 -8.19
N GLN A 196 19.31 -10.15 -8.81
CA GLN A 196 19.32 -11.07 -9.96
C GLN A 196 18.96 -12.51 -9.60
N ILE A 197 19.07 -12.89 -8.32
CA ILE A 197 18.87 -14.28 -7.89
C ILE A 197 17.99 -14.39 -6.65
N GLN A 198 17.73 -13.29 -5.95
CA GLN A 198 16.95 -13.26 -4.71
C GLN A 198 15.58 -12.60 -4.87
N GLN A 199 15.24 -12.11 -6.06
CA GLN A 199 13.89 -11.67 -6.34
C GLN A 199 12.95 -12.88 -6.42
N PHE A 200 11.88 -12.88 -5.63
CA PHE A 200 10.95 -14.02 -5.57
C PHE A 200 10.04 -14.09 -6.80
N SER A 201 9.43 -12.98 -7.17
CA SER A 201 8.54 -12.88 -8.33
C SER A 201 8.63 -11.52 -9.03
N ALA A 202 7.88 -11.35 -10.12
CA ALA A 202 7.76 -10.06 -10.80
C ALA A 202 7.01 -9.00 -9.98
N TYR A 203 6.39 -9.37 -8.87
CA TYR A 203 5.72 -8.48 -7.93
C TYR A 203 6.62 -8.06 -6.76
N ASP A 204 7.76 -8.74 -6.55
CA ASP A 204 8.73 -8.39 -5.53
C ASP A 204 9.47 -7.10 -5.92
N THR A 205 8.80 -5.99 -5.70
CA THR A 205 9.34 -4.63 -5.80
C THR A 205 8.61 -3.69 -4.85
N ARG A 206 9.26 -2.59 -4.47
CA ARG A 206 8.67 -1.54 -3.62
C ARG A 206 7.42 -0.89 -4.20
N LEU A 207 7.13 -1.07 -5.48
CA LEU A 207 5.86 -0.64 -6.05
C LEU A 207 4.67 -1.42 -5.45
N TRP A 208 4.87 -2.71 -5.18
CA TRP A 208 3.84 -3.60 -4.72
C TRP A 208 3.86 -3.82 -3.20
N SER A 209 5.03 -3.75 -2.59
CA SER A 209 5.22 -3.99 -1.17
C SER A 209 6.39 -3.19 -0.62
N LEU A 210 6.19 -2.49 0.49
CA LEU A 210 7.26 -1.82 1.21
C LEU A 210 8.21 -2.82 1.91
N MET A 211 7.81 -4.10 2.01
CA MET A 211 8.66 -5.17 2.53
C MET A 211 9.71 -5.63 1.51
N SER A 212 9.64 -5.17 0.26
CA SER A 212 10.65 -5.45 -0.76
C SER A 212 11.91 -4.59 -0.62
N TYR A 213 13.05 -5.20 -0.95
CA TYR A 213 14.33 -4.47 -1.07
C TYR A 213 14.57 -3.95 -2.48
N ILE A 214 13.74 -4.32 -3.46
CA ILE A 214 13.96 -4.07 -4.88
C ILE A 214 13.19 -2.84 -5.35
N ASN A 215 13.91 -1.87 -5.87
CA ASN A 215 13.28 -0.71 -6.48
C ASN A 215 12.66 -1.07 -7.84
N PRO A 216 11.48 -0.53 -8.19
CA PRO A 216 10.80 -0.88 -9.45
C PRO A 216 11.56 -0.43 -10.71
N TRP A 217 12.60 0.36 -10.58
CA TRP A 217 13.51 0.76 -11.67
C TRP A 217 14.85 0.03 -11.67
N ASP A 218 15.05 -0.96 -10.79
CA ASP A 218 16.29 -1.73 -10.76
C ASP A 218 16.38 -2.67 -11.97
N THR A 219 17.13 -2.25 -12.97
CA THR A 219 17.32 -3.01 -14.22
C THR A 219 18.13 -4.30 -14.04
N THR A 220 18.72 -4.52 -12.88
CA THR A 220 19.47 -5.72 -12.56
C THR A 220 18.61 -6.83 -11.97
N ALA A 221 17.41 -6.50 -11.54
CA ALA A 221 16.49 -7.44 -10.94
C ALA A 221 16.08 -8.56 -11.91
N GLN A 222 15.91 -9.76 -11.38
CA GLN A 222 15.66 -10.98 -12.17
C GLN A 222 14.45 -10.86 -13.09
N TYR A 223 13.37 -10.26 -12.62
CA TYR A 223 12.09 -10.15 -13.33
C TYR A 223 11.84 -8.77 -13.95
N TYR A 224 12.84 -7.89 -14.02
CA TYR A 224 12.67 -6.51 -14.51
C TYR A 224 11.92 -6.42 -15.85
N SER A 225 12.24 -7.31 -16.81
CA SER A 225 11.58 -7.33 -18.12
C SER A 225 10.17 -7.92 -18.13
N SER A 226 9.72 -8.43 -16.99
CA SER A 226 8.44 -9.13 -16.82
C SER A 226 7.55 -8.47 -15.78
N TYR A 227 7.90 -7.29 -15.30
CA TYR A 227 7.08 -6.57 -14.34
C TYR A 227 5.68 -6.30 -14.90
N PRO A 228 4.62 -6.55 -14.11
CA PRO A 228 3.25 -6.28 -14.54
C PRO A 228 2.98 -4.78 -14.73
N VAL A 229 3.74 -3.93 -14.04
CA VAL A 229 3.71 -2.48 -14.16
C VAL A 229 5.12 -1.99 -14.41
N THR A 230 5.30 -1.14 -15.42
CA THR A 230 6.61 -0.65 -15.86
C THR A 230 6.66 0.88 -15.91
N GLY A 231 7.86 1.43 -15.96
CA GLY A 231 8.05 2.88 -16.11
C GLY A 231 7.84 3.68 -14.83
N THR A 232 7.76 3.00 -13.68
CA THR A 232 7.64 3.66 -12.38
C THR A 232 8.79 4.65 -12.15
N ASN A 233 8.43 5.86 -11.74
CA ASN A 233 9.37 6.92 -11.42
C ASN A 233 8.74 7.85 -10.38
N TRP A 234 9.27 7.86 -9.19
CA TRP A 234 8.76 8.67 -8.09
C TRP A 234 9.51 9.99 -7.90
N GLY A 235 10.40 10.32 -8.87
CA GLY A 235 11.18 11.54 -8.77
C GLY A 235 12.32 11.45 -7.76
N THR A 236 12.82 12.61 -7.36
CA THR A 236 13.96 12.72 -6.45
C THR A 236 13.72 13.84 -5.46
N SER A 237 13.91 13.56 -4.20
CA SER A 237 13.83 14.53 -3.11
C SER A 237 14.94 15.58 -3.20
N PRO A 238 14.81 16.73 -2.54
CA PRO A 238 15.86 17.74 -2.46
C PRO A 238 17.21 17.22 -1.91
N ASP A 239 17.18 16.12 -1.16
CA ASP A 239 18.37 15.48 -0.62
C ASP A 239 19.01 14.47 -1.59
N ASN A 240 18.56 14.41 -2.84
CA ASN A 240 19.01 13.52 -3.93
C ASN A 240 18.72 12.03 -3.72
N TYR A 241 17.73 11.69 -2.92
CA TYR A 241 17.21 10.34 -2.80
C TYR A 241 15.91 10.21 -3.60
N ALA A 242 15.61 9.04 -4.13
CA ALA A 242 14.28 8.78 -4.68
C ALA A 242 13.23 8.92 -3.57
N TYR A 243 12.02 9.36 -3.92
CA TYR A 243 10.89 9.21 -3.01
C TYR A 243 10.57 7.74 -2.86
N GLU A 244 10.11 7.35 -1.69
CA GLU A 244 9.88 5.97 -1.28
C GLU A 244 8.45 5.81 -0.75
N PRO A 245 7.89 4.59 -0.71
CA PRO A 245 6.58 4.33 -0.13
C PRO A 245 6.48 4.82 1.31
N THR A 246 5.39 5.48 1.64
CA THR A 246 5.10 6.00 2.99
C THR A 246 3.92 5.32 3.66
N THR A 247 3.20 4.48 2.93
CA THR A 247 2.14 3.62 3.47
C THR A 247 2.45 2.17 3.14
N PRO A 248 1.84 1.20 3.80
CA PRO A 248 1.76 -0.15 3.28
C PRO A 248 1.31 -0.12 1.82
N MET A 249 1.90 -0.96 0.99
CA MET A 249 1.57 -1.04 -0.42
C MET A 249 0.52 -2.15 -0.66
N ILE A 250 0.08 -2.33 -1.89
CA ILE A 250 -1.06 -3.20 -2.22
C ILE A 250 -0.90 -4.62 -1.63
N LEU A 251 0.28 -5.21 -1.75
CA LEU A 251 0.49 -6.59 -1.28
C LEU A 251 0.71 -6.66 0.23
N ASP A 252 1.27 -5.63 0.84
CA ASP A 252 1.40 -5.53 2.29
C ASP A 252 0.02 -5.52 2.97
N ILE A 253 -0.89 -4.72 2.44
CA ILE A 253 -2.26 -4.62 2.93
C ILE A 253 -2.96 -5.97 2.83
N LEU A 254 -2.87 -6.62 1.67
CA LEU A 254 -3.47 -7.94 1.46
C LEU A 254 -2.85 -9.00 2.38
N ALA A 255 -1.54 -8.98 2.58
CA ALA A 255 -0.84 -9.90 3.48
C ALA A 255 -1.24 -9.68 4.95
N ALA A 256 -1.34 -8.43 5.39
CA ALA A 256 -1.82 -8.10 6.74
C ALA A 256 -3.28 -8.50 6.92
N GLN A 257 -4.14 -8.25 5.92
CA GLN A 257 -5.55 -8.66 5.97
C GLN A 257 -5.71 -10.19 5.91
N GLN A 258 -4.81 -10.90 5.25
CA GLN A 258 -4.79 -12.36 5.30
C GLN A 258 -4.54 -12.87 6.73
N LEU A 259 -3.69 -12.20 7.49
CA LEU A 259 -3.43 -12.55 8.89
C LEU A 259 -4.57 -12.14 9.83
N TYR A 260 -5.09 -10.92 9.69
CA TYR A 260 -5.95 -10.28 10.70
C TYR A 260 -7.39 -10.03 10.23
N GLY A 261 -7.70 -10.21 8.95
CA GLY A 261 -8.88 -9.66 8.32
C GLY A 261 -8.73 -8.16 8.05
N ALA A 262 -9.58 -7.63 7.18
CA ALA A 262 -9.66 -6.20 6.93
C ALA A 262 -10.09 -5.43 8.19
N ALA A 263 -9.66 -4.19 8.34
CA ALA A 263 -10.12 -3.34 9.43
C ALA A 263 -11.65 -3.16 9.38
N THR A 264 -12.29 -3.28 10.54
CA THR A 264 -13.74 -3.15 10.67
C THR A 264 -14.15 -1.89 11.44
N SER A 265 -13.20 -1.06 11.77
CA SER A 265 -13.40 0.23 12.44
C SER A 265 -12.15 1.09 12.23
N GLY A 266 -12.29 2.39 12.35
CA GLY A 266 -11.19 3.32 12.17
C GLY A 266 -11.44 4.28 11.02
N PRO A 267 -10.47 5.15 10.71
CA PRO A 267 -10.68 6.25 9.78
C PRO A 267 -10.85 5.83 8.31
N LEU A 268 -10.57 4.57 7.95
CA LEU A 268 -10.67 4.04 6.59
C LEU A 268 -11.65 2.87 6.47
N ALA A 269 -12.54 2.67 7.45
CA ALA A 269 -13.42 1.50 7.46
C ALA A 269 -14.83 1.76 6.92
N ASP A 270 -15.30 3.01 6.96
CA ASP A 270 -16.73 3.33 6.79
C ASP A 270 -17.08 3.99 5.43
N GLY A 271 -16.08 4.38 4.63
CA GLY A 271 -16.31 5.12 3.38
C GLY A 271 -16.56 6.61 3.55
N GLY A 272 -16.73 7.32 2.43
CA GLY A 272 -16.89 8.79 2.40
C GLY A 272 -15.57 9.54 2.61
N GLN A 273 -14.44 8.88 2.47
CA GLN A 273 -13.13 9.48 2.62
C GLN A 273 -12.72 10.24 1.36
N ILE A 274 -12.03 11.36 1.60
CA ILE A 274 -11.38 12.15 0.55
C ILE A 274 -9.88 11.99 0.71
N PHE A 275 -9.25 11.34 -0.26
CA PHE A 275 -7.82 11.17 -0.38
C PHE A 275 -7.25 12.23 -1.31
N GLY A 276 -6.24 12.96 -0.86
CA GLY A 276 -5.61 14.02 -1.65
C GLY A 276 -5.86 15.42 -1.12
N PHE A 277 -6.16 16.36 -2.02
CA PHE A 277 -6.54 17.72 -1.62
C PHE A 277 -7.92 17.69 -0.99
N ASN A 278 -8.15 18.58 -0.02
CA ASN A 278 -9.41 18.62 0.78
C ASN A 278 -9.67 17.33 1.60
N SER A 279 -8.64 16.58 1.91
CA SER A 279 -8.76 15.36 2.72
C SER A 279 -9.53 15.58 4.01
N ASN A 280 -10.48 14.69 4.30
CA ASN A 280 -11.28 14.65 5.52
C ASN A 280 -10.80 13.56 6.49
N ILE A 281 -9.73 12.83 6.15
CA ILE A 281 -9.16 11.79 6.97
C ILE A 281 -8.59 12.40 8.25
N THR A 282 -8.83 11.74 9.37
CA THR A 282 -8.49 12.23 10.71
C THR A 282 -7.55 11.30 11.46
N GLY A 283 -7.04 11.74 12.61
CA GLY A 283 -6.16 10.94 13.46
C GLY A 283 -4.70 10.97 13.02
N SER A 284 -3.93 9.98 13.48
CA SER A 284 -2.48 9.92 13.25
C SER A 284 -2.08 9.71 11.79
N ILE A 285 -2.99 9.21 10.96
CA ILE A 285 -2.73 8.92 9.54
C ILE A 285 -3.13 10.05 8.59
N ALA A 286 -3.79 11.10 9.08
CA ALA A 286 -4.36 12.16 8.25
C ALA A 286 -3.36 12.79 7.27
N SER A 287 -2.13 12.97 7.72
CA SER A 287 -1.09 13.65 6.93
C SER A 287 -0.61 12.84 5.72
N TYR A 288 -0.72 11.53 5.74
CA TYR A 288 -0.29 10.67 4.61
C TYR A 288 -1.15 10.90 3.39
N PHE A 289 -2.45 11.09 3.63
CA PHE A 289 -3.48 11.22 2.61
C PHE A 289 -3.89 12.67 2.32
N ASN A 290 -3.22 13.65 2.94
CA ASN A 290 -3.44 15.07 2.65
C ASN A 290 -2.29 15.61 1.78
N PHE A 291 -2.55 15.83 0.51
CA PHE A 291 -1.52 16.25 -0.45
C PHE A 291 -1.06 17.70 -0.33
N ASN A 292 -1.68 18.51 0.55
CA ASN A 292 -1.08 19.76 1.00
C ASN A 292 0.10 19.53 1.98
N VAL A 293 0.20 18.34 2.58
CA VAL A 293 1.22 17.94 3.54
C VAL A 293 2.18 16.93 2.91
N ASN A 294 1.64 15.83 2.41
CA ASN A 294 2.38 14.83 1.63
C ASN A 294 2.38 15.27 0.15
N THR A 295 3.32 16.12 -0.21
CA THR A 295 3.37 16.76 -1.52
C THR A 295 3.94 15.87 -2.63
N HIS A 296 4.56 14.75 -2.25
CA HIS A 296 5.11 13.73 -3.15
C HIS A 296 4.65 12.34 -2.67
N PRO A 297 3.35 12.05 -2.78
CA PRO A 297 2.80 10.82 -2.23
C PRO A 297 3.24 9.61 -3.05
N VAL A 298 3.91 8.68 -2.39
CA VAL A 298 4.06 7.29 -2.85
C VAL A 298 3.28 6.45 -1.85
N ILE A 299 2.03 6.18 -2.18
CA ILE A 299 1.05 5.62 -1.25
C ILE A 299 0.17 4.56 -1.91
N THR A 300 -0.45 3.74 -1.10
CA THR A 300 -1.62 2.96 -1.48
C THR A 300 -2.84 3.41 -0.68
N ILE A 301 -3.96 3.55 -1.35
CA ILE A 301 -5.25 3.85 -0.74
C ILE A 301 -5.98 2.53 -0.50
N TRP A 302 -6.33 2.28 0.75
CA TRP A 302 -7.29 1.26 1.13
C TRP A 302 -8.45 1.93 1.88
N ASP A 303 -9.67 1.53 1.57
CA ASP A 303 -10.87 1.91 2.31
C ASP A 303 -11.88 0.77 2.27
N GLY A 304 -12.51 0.49 3.40
CA GLY A 304 -13.47 -0.60 3.54
C GLY A 304 -14.90 -0.24 3.18
N GLY A 305 -15.19 1.02 2.88
CA GLY A 305 -16.51 1.52 2.53
C GLY A 305 -16.61 2.05 1.10
N GLU A 306 -17.69 2.74 0.82
CA GLU A 306 -18.02 3.33 -0.49
C GLU A 306 -18.13 4.87 -0.37
N ASP A 307 -18.44 5.56 -1.47
CA ASP A 307 -18.54 7.02 -1.58
C ASP A 307 -17.20 7.75 -1.40
N ASN A 308 -16.10 7.13 -1.81
CA ASN A 308 -14.76 7.67 -1.66
C ASN A 308 -14.34 8.57 -2.84
N THR A 309 -13.46 9.52 -2.55
CA THR A 309 -12.95 10.49 -3.52
C THR A 309 -11.43 10.47 -3.57
N LEU A 310 -10.87 10.45 -4.78
CA LEU A 310 -9.47 10.80 -5.05
C LEU A 310 -9.42 12.23 -5.61
N ASP A 311 -8.97 13.16 -4.80
CA ASP A 311 -8.92 14.59 -5.13
C ASP A 311 -7.49 15.03 -5.45
N LEU A 312 -7.22 15.27 -6.75
CA LEU A 312 -5.95 15.77 -7.28
C LEU A 312 -6.03 17.24 -7.70
N SER A 313 -7.09 17.95 -7.30
CA SER A 313 -7.43 19.30 -7.77
C SER A 313 -6.35 20.37 -7.54
N GLY A 314 -5.44 20.16 -6.61
CA GLY A 314 -4.38 21.12 -6.30
C GLY A 314 -3.17 21.04 -7.22
N TRP A 315 -3.05 20.03 -8.09
CA TRP A 315 -1.93 19.93 -9.02
C TRP A 315 -2.21 20.55 -10.37
N SER A 316 -1.15 21.06 -10.99
CA SER A 316 -1.21 21.65 -12.33
C SER A 316 -0.53 20.79 -13.41
N THR A 317 0.11 19.70 -13.02
CA THR A 317 0.68 18.72 -13.93
C THR A 317 -0.38 17.75 -14.39
N ALA A 318 -0.23 17.18 -15.57
CA ALA A 318 -1.09 16.12 -16.06
C ALA A 318 -1.03 14.89 -15.14
N SER A 319 -2.19 14.31 -14.86
CA SER A 319 -2.34 13.08 -14.09
C SER A 319 -2.90 11.94 -14.96
N SER A 320 -2.56 10.71 -14.63
CA SER A 320 -3.20 9.51 -15.17
C SER A 320 -3.86 8.76 -14.03
N ILE A 321 -5.17 8.83 -13.96
CA ILE A 321 -5.99 8.38 -12.83
C ILE A 321 -6.69 7.09 -13.24
N ASN A 322 -6.39 5.99 -12.55
CA ASN A 322 -7.06 4.71 -12.73
C ASN A 322 -7.75 4.33 -11.44
N LEU A 323 -9.08 4.26 -11.47
CA LEU A 323 -9.90 3.97 -10.27
C LEU A 323 -10.08 2.48 -9.99
N ASN A 324 -9.52 1.60 -10.82
CA ASN A 324 -9.67 0.16 -10.64
C ASN A 324 -8.83 -0.33 -9.45
N PRO A 325 -9.38 -1.16 -8.56
CA PRO A 325 -8.61 -1.82 -7.52
C PRO A 325 -7.42 -2.63 -8.09
N GLY A 326 -6.34 -2.68 -7.35
CA GLY A 326 -5.12 -3.38 -7.76
C GLY A 326 -4.30 -2.65 -8.83
N THR A 327 -4.57 -1.36 -9.08
CA THR A 327 -3.86 -0.55 -10.08
C THR A 327 -3.20 0.69 -9.48
N PHE A 328 -2.46 1.40 -10.31
CA PHE A 328 -1.75 2.61 -9.92
C PHE A 328 -2.15 3.80 -10.79
N SER A 329 -2.26 4.94 -10.15
CA SER A 329 -2.36 6.26 -10.78
C SER A 329 -1.00 6.96 -10.75
N SER A 330 -0.84 7.94 -11.66
CA SER A 330 0.35 8.78 -11.79
C SER A 330 -0.05 10.24 -11.63
N ALA A 331 0.57 10.95 -10.73
CA ALA A 331 0.22 12.34 -10.43
C ALA A 331 1.44 13.16 -9.99
N ASN A 332 1.34 14.48 -10.04
CA ASN A 332 2.41 15.41 -9.67
C ASN A 332 3.72 15.24 -10.46
N GLY A 333 3.66 14.71 -11.69
CA GLY A 333 4.84 14.42 -12.48
C GLY A 333 5.57 13.13 -12.11
N GLU A 334 5.07 12.41 -11.13
CA GLU A 334 5.50 11.07 -10.73
C GLU A 334 4.71 10.00 -11.48
N VAL A 335 5.24 8.80 -11.58
CA VAL A 335 4.64 7.70 -12.34
C VAL A 335 4.39 6.51 -11.42
N ASN A 336 3.15 6.02 -11.40
CA ASN A 336 2.69 4.90 -10.57
C ASN A 336 2.90 5.16 -9.05
N ASN A 337 2.59 6.35 -8.60
CA ASN A 337 2.86 6.77 -7.22
C ASN A 337 1.63 6.66 -6.29
N ILE A 338 0.43 6.44 -6.82
CA ILE A 338 -0.79 6.27 -6.01
C ILE A 338 -1.44 4.94 -6.38
N GLY A 339 -1.35 3.95 -5.50
CA GLY A 339 -2.01 2.66 -5.64
C GLY A 339 -3.42 2.68 -5.08
N ILE A 340 -4.32 1.84 -5.62
CA ILE A 340 -5.61 1.51 -5.03
C ILE A 340 -5.59 0.03 -4.66
N ALA A 341 -5.75 -0.27 -3.37
CA ALA A 341 -5.74 -1.63 -2.88
C ALA A 341 -6.95 -2.43 -3.38
N GLU A 342 -6.80 -3.75 -3.44
CA GLU A 342 -7.90 -4.65 -3.73
C GLU A 342 -9.02 -4.50 -2.68
N GLY A 343 -10.26 -4.50 -3.14
CA GLY A 343 -11.43 -4.33 -2.29
C GLY A 343 -11.80 -2.88 -1.98
N THR A 344 -10.98 -1.91 -2.38
CA THR A 344 -11.28 -0.48 -2.24
C THR A 344 -12.12 0.00 -3.41
N VAL A 345 -13.12 0.80 -3.14
CA VAL A 345 -13.97 1.44 -4.15
C VAL A 345 -13.78 2.94 -4.06
N ILE A 346 -13.36 3.56 -5.15
CA ILE A 346 -13.29 5.02 -5.31
C ILE A 346 -14.29 5.39 -6.40
N GLU A 347 -15.30 6.17 -6.05
CA GLU A 347 -16.38 6.55 -6.96
C GLU A 347 -16.19 7.94 -7.56
N THR A 348 -15.39 8.79 -6.93
CA THR A 348 -15.15 10.14 -7.45
C THR A 348 -13.67 10.36 -7.67
N ALA A 349 -13.31 10.87 -8.83
CA ALA A 349 -11.98 11.36 -9.14
C ALA A 349 -12.05 12.81 -9.60
N ILE A 350 -11.21 13.65 -9.01
CA ILE A 350 -11.10 15.07 -9.34
C ILE A 350 -9.68 15.33 -9.85
N GLY A 351 -9.56 15.74 -11.10
CA GLY A 351 -8.30 16.15 -11.73
C GLY A 351 -7.89 17.56 -11.33
N GLY A 352 -6.72 17.97 -11.79
CA GLY A 352 -6.15 19.27 -11.51
C GLY A 352 -6.41 20.31 -12.61
N SER A 353 -5.40 21.10 -12.91
CA SER A 353 -5.44 22.02 -14.06
C SER A 353 -4.56 21.54 -15.22
N GLY A 354 -4.04 20.33 -15.15
CA GLY A 354 -3.31 19.65 -16.23
C GLY A 354 -4.24 19.01 -17.24
N ASN A 355 -3.67 18.32 -18.23
CA ASN A 355 -4.45 17.49 -19.15
C ASN A 355 -4.52 16.08 -18.57
N ASP A 356 -5.60 15.77 -17.91
CA ASP A 356 -5.73 14.55 -17.11
C ASP A 356 -6.36 13.40 -17.92
N ILE A 357 -6.01 12.18 -17.56
CA ILE A 357 -6.55 10.96 -18.13
C ILE A 357 -7.21 10.17 -17.01
N PHE A 358 -8.47 9.80 -17.19
CA PHE A 358 -9.24 9.03 -16.26
C PHE A 358 -9.57 7.67 -16.85
N GLU A 359 -9.43 6.62 -16.05
CA GLU A 359 -9.96 5.30 -16.33
C GLU A 359 -10.95 4.92 -15.23
N ALA A 360 -12.22 4.79 -15.64
CA ALA A 360 -13.33 4.47 -14.75
C ALA A 360 -13.28 3.02 -14.26
N ASN A 361 -13.76 2.81 -13.04
CA ASN A 361 -14.02 1.47 -12.49
C ASN A 361 -15.48 1.02 -12.74
N GLY A 362 -15.95 0.01 -12.04
CA GLY A 362 -17.31 -0.55 -12.18
C GLY A 362 -18.37 0.02 -11.26
N SER A 363 -18.08 1.03 -10.45
CA SER A 363 -18.90 1.44 -9.31
C SER A 363 -19.87 2.60 -9.61
N GLY A 364 -19.79 3.19 -10.79
CA GLY A 364 -20.68 4.30 -11.17
C GLY A 364 -20.07 5.66 -10.89
N ASP A 365 -18.91 5.88 -11.46
CA ASP A 365 -17.98 6.96 -11.12
C ASP A 365 -18.47 8.37 -11.45
N THR A 366 -17.97 9.34 -10.71
CA THR A 366 -17.97 10.77 -11.06
C THR A 366 -16.54 11.19 -11.37
N LEU A 367 -16.31 11.63 -12.61
CA LEU A 367 -15.00 12.05 -13.11
C LEU A 367 -15.04 13.54 -13.42
N GLU A 368 -14.31 14.33 -12.64
CA GLU A 368 -14.22 15.79 -12.76
C GLU A 368 -12.84 16.16 -13.32
N GLY A 369 -12.76 16.64 -14.55
CA GLY A 369 -11.48 16.95 -15.21
C GLY A 369 -10.73 18.12 -14.58
N GLY A 370 -11.47 19.14 -14.14
CA GLY A 370 -10.85 20.38 -13.69
C GLY A 370 -10.57 21.31 -14.87
N GLY A 371 -9.34 21.75 -15.03
CA GLY A 371 -8.93 22.53 -16.19
C GLY A 371 -7.98 21.76 -17.09
N GLY A 372 -7.89 22.15 -18.35
CA GLY A 372 -7.04 21.47 -19.34
C GLY A 372 -7.85 20.67 -20.37
N ILE A 373 -7.17 19.85 -21.15
CA ILE A 373 -7.82 18.96 -22.12
C ILE A 373 -7.81 17.54 -21.56
N ASP A 374 -8.93 17.16 -20.98
CA ASP A 374 -9.03 15.92 -20.25
C ASP A 374 -9.52 14.74 -21.12
N THR A 375 -9.20 13.54 -20.71
CA THR A 375 -9.59 12.32 -21.43
C THR A 375 -10.23 11.35 -20.45
N TYR A 376 -11.46 10.94 -20.75
CA TYR A 376 -12.26 10.03 -19.92
C TYR A 376 -12.38 8.68 -20.61
N GLY A 377 -11.71 7.67 -20.08
CA GLY A 377 -11.63 6.32 -20.62
C GLY A 377 -12.67 5.39 -20.02
N PHE A 378 -13.37 4.65 -20.88
CA PHE A 378 -14.34 3.64 -20.49
C PHE A 378 -14.06 2.35 -21.25
N GLY A 379 -13.98 1.23 -20.52
CA GLY A 379 -13.86 -0.10 -21.10
C GLY A 379 -15.16 -0.57 -21.77
N ILE A 380 -15.16 -1.76 -22.37
CA ILE A 380 -16.36 -2.35 -22.99
C ILE A 380 -17.45 -2.70 -21.98
N SER A 381 -17.06 -3.01 -20.76
CA SER A 381 -17.97 -3.53 -19.72
C SER A 381 -17.48 -3.15 -18.33
N GLY A 382 -18.42 -3.07 -17.41
CA GLY A 382 -18.11 -2.97 -15.98
C GLY A 382 -18.12 -1.56 -15.41
N TRP A 383 -18.26 -0.50 -16.19
CA TRP A 383 -18.20 0.88 -15.70
C TRP A 383 -19.55 1.46 -15.20
N GLY A 384 -20.62 0.67 -15.14
CA GLY A 384 -21.88 1.10 -14.55
C GLY A 384 -22.50 2.33 -15.20
N VAL A 385 -22.83 3.32 -14.39
CA VAL A 385 -23.26 4.67 -14.80
C VAL A 385 -22.20 5.66 -14.35
N ALA A 386 -21.53 6.31 -15.27
CA ALA A 386 -20.54 7.32 -14.96
C ALA A 386 -21.06 8.73 -15.26
N ASN A 387 -20.69 9.70 -14.42
CA ASN A 387 -20.90 11.11 -14.65
C ASN A 387 -19.53 11.72 -15.02
N VAL A 388 -19.50 12.46 -16.13
CA VAL A 388 -18.33 13.25 -16.52
C VAL A 388 -18.66 14.72 -16.33
N VAL A 389 -17.84 15.41 -15.56
CA VAL A 389 -17.93 16.86 -15.33
C VAL A 389 -16.69 17.50 -15.95
N ASP A 390 -16.89 18.20 -17.06
CA ASP A 390 -15.86 18.91 -17.80
C ASP A 390 -16.22 20.39 -17.85
N VAL A 391 -15.49 21.21 -17.11
CA VAL A 391 -15.84 22.62 -16.89
C VAL A 391 -15.50 23.53 -18.05
N ASP A 392 -14.55 23.16 -18.89
CA ASP A 392 -14.11 23.96 -20.03
C ASP A 392 -14.56 23.42 -21.40
N LEU A 393 -15.21 22.26 -21.41
CA LEU A 393 -15.77 21.59 -22.58
C LEU A 393 -14.70 21.18 -23.60
N SER A 394 -13.45 21.03 -23.20
CA SER A 394 -12.34 20.67 -24.09
C SER A 394 -11.98 19.18 -24.03
N GLY A 395 -12.53 18.43 -23.08
CA GLY A 395 -12.25 17.05 -22.83
C GLY A 395 -12.75 16.08 -23.91
N ARG A 396 -12.27 14.86 -23.83
CA ARG A 396 -12.60 13.76 -24.77
C ARG A 396 -13.06 12.54 -24.02
N VAL A 397 -14.09 11.90 -24.52
CA VAL A 397 -14.54 10.58 -24.03
C VAL A 397 -14.07 9.51 -25.00
N ILE A 398 -13.38 8.50 -24.48
CA ILE A 398 -12.83 7.38 -25.25
C ILE A 398 -13.44 6.07 -24.76
N PHE A 399 -13.97 5.29 -25.71
CA PHE A 399 -14.42 3.93 -25.44
C PHE A 399 -13.42 2.93 -26.02
N THR A 400 -12.83 2.11 -25.17
CA THR A 400 -11.93 1.04 -25.58
C THR A 400 -12.69 -0.25 -25.85
N GLY A 401 -12.26 -1.00 -26.87
CA GLY A 401 -12.87 -2.29 -27.25
C GLY A 401 -14.24 -2.24 -27.90
N VAL A 402 -14.69 -1.06 -28.36
CA VAL A 402 -15.95 -0.86 -29.09
C VAL A 402 -15.72 -1.07 -30.58
N SER A 403 -16.42 -2.04 -31.18
CA SER A 403 -16.25 -2.39 -32.59
C SER A 403 -16.95 -1.43 -33.56
N SER A 404 -17.91 -0.63 -33.11
CA SER A 404 -18.61 0.36 -33.91
C SER A 404 -19.32 1.41 -33.06
N LEU A 405 -19.50 2.64 -33.60
CA LEU A 405 -20.29 3.69 -32.96
C LEU A 405 -21.75 3.32 -32.72
N SER A 406 -22.30 2.39 -33.51
CA SER A 406 -23.68 1.91 -33.33
C SER A 406 -23.89 1.12 -32.04
N SER A 407 -22.83 0.55 -31.47
CA SER A 407 -22.90 -0.10 -30.17
C SER A 407 -22.99 0.89 -29.00
N LEU A 408 -22.75 2.16 -29.24
CA LEU A 408 -22.86 3.25 -28.26
C LEU A 408 -24.22 3.93 -28.27
N THR A 409 -25.12 3.57 -29.19
CA THR A 409 -26.45 4.20 -29.31
C THR A 409 -27.27 3.93 -28.04
N GLY A 410 -27.71 5.01 -27.39
CA GLY A 410 -28.49 4.94 -26.14
C GLY A 410 -27.64 4.94 -24.85
N LEU A 411 -26.31 5.03 -24.97
CA LEU A 411 -25.42 5.09 -23.80
C LEU A 411 -25.26 6.51 -23.24
N PHE A 412 -25.69 7.53 -23.97
CA PHE A 412 -25.44 8.93 -23.58
C PHE A 412 -26.75 9.65 -23.26
N ALA A 413 -26.78 10.28 -22.10
CA ALA A 413 -27.70 11.36 -21.79
C ALA A 413 -26.87 12.59 -21.45
N GLY A 414 -26.85 13.59 -22.33
CA GLY A 414 -26.15 14.85 -22.08
C GLY A 414 -27.10 15.89 -21.53
N ALA A 415 -26.65 16.65 -20.55
CA ALA A 415 -27.31 17.88 -20.08
C ALA A 415 -26.26 18.97 -19.94
N VAL A 416 -26.61 20.19 -20.34
CA VAL A 416 -25.78 21.37 -20.07
C VAL A 416 -26.35 22.01 -18.81
N SER A 417 -25.55 22.08 -17.75
CA SER A 417 -25.88 22.78 -16.52
C SER A 417 -24.96 23.99 -16.36
N GLY A 418 -25.49 25.17 -16.63
CA GLY A 418 -24.70 26.39 -16.65
C GLY A 418 -23.74 26.41 -17.86
N SER A 419 -22.46 26.67 -17.60
CA SER A 419 -21.39 26.61 -18.62
C SER A 419 -20.73 25.24 -18.70
N ASN A 420 -21.19 24.24 -17.97
CA ASN A 420 -20.58 22.91 -17.91
C ASN A 420 -21.37 21.88 -18.71
N LEU A 421 -20.67 21.03 -19.45
CA LEU A 421 -21.28 19.84 -20.04
C LEU A 421 -21.27 18.72 -18.99
N CYS A 422 -22.45 18.38 -18.50
CA CYS A 422 -22.63 17.15 -17.74
C CYS A 422 -23.16 16.07 -18.68
N SER A 423 -22.39 15.05 -18.97
CA SER A 423 -22.90 13.89 -19.68
C SER A 423 -22.99 12.70 -18.74
N ARG A 424 -24.19 12.14 -18.64
CA ARG A 424 -24.43 10.87 -17.96
C ARG A 424 -24.30 9.75 -18.96
N ILE A 425 -23.37 8.87 -18.72
CA ILE A 425 -23.14 7.70 -19.56
C ILE A 425 -23.71 6.48 -18.81
N SER A 426 -24.68 5.80 -19.40
CA SER A 426 -25.30 4.62 -18.79
C SER A 426 -25.39 3.48 -19.80
N ARG A 427 -25.08 2.27 -19.36
CA ARG A 427 -25.38 1.05 -20.11
C ARG A 427 -26.80 0.58 -19.79
N PRO A 428 -27.64 0.25 -20.78
CA PRO A 428 -28.91 -0.40 -20.52
C PRO A 428 -28.65 -1.75 -19.82
N GLY A 429 -29.21 -1.92 -18.63
CA GLY A 429 -29.10 -3.18 -17.90
C GLY A 429 -29.64 -4.33 -18.75
N ARG A 430 -28.95 -5.45 -18.76
CA ARG A 430 -29.57 -6.70 -19.20
C ARG A 430 -30.70 -7.01 -18.22
N ARG A 431 -31.92 -7.09 -18.74
CA ARG A 431 -33.06 -7.72 -18.04
C ARG A 431 -32.87 -9.22 -17.99
#